data_29eddfe6ae867565405d455774c27373
#
_entry.id   29eddfe6ae867565405d455774c27373
#
_cell.length_a   1.000
_cell.length_b   1.000
_cell.length_c   1.000
_cell.angle_alpha   90.00
_cell.angle_beta   90.00
_cell.angle_gamma   90.00
#
_symmetry.space_group_name_H-M   'P 1'
#
loop_
_entity.id
_entity.type
_entity.pdbx_description
1 polymer ?
#
loop_
_entity_poly.entity_id
_entity_poly.type
_entity_poly.pdbx_seq_one_letter_code
_entity_poly.pdbx_strand_id
1 'polypeptide(L)'
;MAKELKDLTKRADNYSQWYNDLVVKADLAEQSAVRGCMVIKPYGYAIWEKMQHELDRMFKETGAQNAYFPLLIPKSFLSREAEHVEGFAKECDVVTHYRLRAKDDKSGVEVDPSAKLEEELIVRPTSETIIWNTYKNWIHSWRDLPLMCNQWCNVMRWEMRTRPFLRTSEFLWQEGHTAHATKEEAEEEAKKMLHVYAKFAEEWMAVPVLQGVKSETERFAGALDTYTIEAMMQDGKALQSGTSHFLGQNFAKAFEVTYLNKENKPEYVWATSWGVSTRLIGALIMTHSDDNGLVLPPRLAPIQVVIIPIATKPEQMEQVNKEVQPIIEELRSKGISVKFDDADNKRPGFKFADYELKGVPVRLVLGARDLENGTIEVMRRDTLEKETRPIEGIAQYVEGLLDEIQQNIFEKARKYRDEHVYECDNYEEFKERVKDGGFFLCHWDGTAETEAKIKEETQATIRCVPFAYEQTPGVDMVSGKPAKYRVIIARSY
;
A
#
# COMPACT_ATOMS: atom_id res chain seq x y z
N MET A 1 27.28 -16.05 -8.50
CA MET A 1 26.36 -15.93 -7.34
C MET A 1 26.33 -14.53 -6.70
N ALA A 2 27.37 -14.03 -6.02
CA ALA A 2 27.30 -12.63 -5.49
C ALA A 2 27.23 -11.55 -6.58
N LYS A 3 27.76 -11.81 -7.76
CA LYS A 3 27.69 -10.91 -8.93
C LYS A 3 26.28 -10.88 -9.52
N GLU A 4 25.55 -11.99 -9.50
CA GLU A 4 24.17 -12.11 -9.97
C GLU A 4 23.17 -11.37 -9.07
N LEU A 5 23.44 -11.31 -7.75
CA LEU A 5 22.64 -10.51 -6.81
C LEU A 5 22.80 -8.99 -7.02
N LYS A 6 23.97 -8.56 -7.54
CA LYS A 6 24.26 -7.15 -7.81
C LYS A 6 23.91 -6.70 -9.23
N ASP A 7 23.37 -7.59 -10.04
CA ASP A 7 23.00 -7.33 -11.44
C ASP A 7 21.55 -6.83 -11.54
N LEU A 8 21.25 -5.75 -10.80
CA LEU A 8 19.99 -5.03 -10.95
C LEU A 8 20.10 -4.03 -12.11
N THR A 9 19.05 -3.91 -12.90
CA THR A 9 18.89 -2.77 -13.80
C THR A 9 18.96 -1.49 -12.97
N LYS A 10 19.70 -0.49 -13.42
CA LYS A 10 19.81 0.77 -12.70
C LYS A 10 18.55 1.63 -12.92
N ARG A 11 18.13 2.37 -11.89
CA ARG A 11 16.98 3.27 -11.96
C ARG A 11 17.10 4.28 -13.10
N ALA A 12 18.29 4.84 -13.30
CA ALA A 12 18.55 5.82 -14.35
C ALA A 12 18.45 5.23 -15.78
N ASP A 13 18.74 3.93 -15.94
CA ASP A 13 18.69 3.27 -17.26
C ASP A 13 17.26 2.84 -17.61
N ASN A 14 16.56 2.21 -16.67
CA ASN A 14 15.18 1.80 -16.84
C ASN A 14 14.50 1.58 -15.48
N TYR A 15 13.81 2.61 -14.99
CA TYR A 15 13.15 2.58 -13.68
C TYR A 15 12.09 1.49 -13.57
N SER A 16 11.34 1.24 -14.64
CA SER A 16 10.32 0.19 -14.68
C SER A 16 10.92 -1.21 -14.54
N GLN A 17 12.00 -1.48 -15.26
CA GLN A 17 12.68 -2.76 -15.20
C GLN A 17 13.41 -2.96 -13.86
N TRP A 18 14.04 -1.89 -13.34
CA TRP A 18 14.62 -1.90 -12.01
C TRP A 18 13.63 -2.37 -10.94
N TYR A 19 12.41 -1.81 -10.96
CA TYR A 19 11.36 -2.19 -10.04
C TYR A 19 10.99 -3.68 -10.14
N ASN A 20 10.76 -4.16 -11.36
CA ASN A 20 10.41 -5.56 -11.60
C ASN A 20 11.53 -6.52 -11.18
N ASP A 21 12.78 -6.20 -11.52
CA ASP A 21 13.95 -6.98 -11.12
C ASP A 21 14.06 -7.05 -9.59
N LEU A 22 13.87 -5.92 -8.93
CA LEU A 22 13.99 -5.83 -7.48
C LEU A 22 12.93 -6.66 -6.76
N VAL A 23 11.68 -6.63 -7.21
CA VAL A 23 10.61 -7.44 -6.64
C VAL A 23 10.95 -8.93 -6.67
N VAL A 24 11.48 -9.41 -7.79
CA VAL A 24 11.85 -10.82 -7.96
C VAL A 24 13.12 -11.18 -7.20
N LYS A 25 14.18 -10.39 -7.37
CA LYS A 25 15.50 -10.69 -6.78
C LYS A 25 15.56 -10.56 -5.27
N ALA A 26 14.75 -9.67 -4.69
CA ALA A 26 14.63 -9.52 -3.24
C ALA A 26 13.65 -10.53 -2.59
N ASP A 27 13.20 -11.53 -3.32
CA ASP A 27 12.27 -12.56 -2.84
C ASP A 27 10.91 -12.02 -2.33
N LEU A 28 10.38 -10.97 -2.97
CA LEU A 28 9.11 -10.39 -2.55
C LEU A 28 7.91 -11.08 -3.19
N ALA A 29 7.94 -11.26 -4.51
CA ALA A 29 6.85 -11.88 -5.25
C ALA A 29 7.34 -12.41 -6.61
N GLU A 30 6.54 -13.29 -7.20
CA GLU A 30 6.75 -13.83 -8.54
C GLU A 30 5.43 -14.05 -9.26
N GLN A 31 5.47 -14.21 -10.57
CA GLN A 31 4.27 -14.50 -11.36
C GLN A 31 3.74 -15.89 -11.04
N SER A 32 2.41 -16.01 -10.90
CA SER A 32 1.75 -17.31 -10.81
C SER A 32 1.42 -17.87 -12.22
N ALA A 33 0.82 -19.06 -12.25
CA ALA A 33 0.26 -19.61 -13.47
C ALA A 33 -0.94 -18.83 -14.04
N VAL A 34 -1.55 -17.99 -13.22
CA VAL A 34 -2.69 -17.14 -13.60
C VAL A 34 -2.18 -15.71 -13.83
N ARG A 35 -2.40 -15.23 -15.06
CA ARG A 35 -1.95 -13.86 -15.42
C ARG A 35 -2.55 -12.81 -14.50
N GLY A 36 -1.70 -11.94 -13.99
CA GLY A 36 -2.10 -10.85 -13.11
C GLY A 36 -2.30 -11.23 -11.64
N CYS A 37 -2.17 -12.51 -11.31
CA CYS A 37 -2.21 -13.01 -9.95
C CYS A 37 -0.79 -13.40 -9.51
N MET A 38 -0.29 -12.74 -8.49
CA MET A 38 1.08 -12.93 -8.00
C MET A 38 1.13 -13.96 -6.87
N VAL A 39 2.24 -14.71 -6.81
CA VAL A 39 2.64 -15.37 -5.57
C VAL A 39 3.44 -14.37 -4.75
N ILE A 40 2.93 -13.98 -3.60
CA ILE A 40 3.69 -13.17 -2.64
C ILE A 40 4.51 -14.14 -1.79
N LYS A 41 5.84 -14.02 -1.90
CA LYS A 41 6.78 -14.93 -1.23
C LYS A 41 6.87 -14.62 0.26
N PRO A 42 7.41 -15.52 1.08
CA PRO A 42 7.44 -15.34 2.54
C PRO A 42 8.04 -14.00 2.99
N TYR A 43 9.11 -13.53 2.36
CA TYR A 43 9.73 -12.25 2.73
C TYR A 43 8.83 -11.04 2.39
N GLY A 44 8.22 -11.05 1.21
CA GLY A 44 7.23 -10.03 0.83
C GLY A 44 5.98 -10.07 1.71
N TYR A 45 5.51 -11.27 2.03
CA TYR A 45 4.34 -11.44 2.89
C TYR A 45 4.60 -10.97 4.33
N ALA A 46 5.82 -11.20 4.85
CA ALA A 46 6.20 -10.71 6.17
C ALA A 46 6.17 -9.17 6.29
N ILE A 47 6.44 -8.44 5.20
CA ILE A 47 6.25 -6.98 5.16
C ILE A 47 4.76 -6.65 5.28
N TRP A 48 3.91 -7.37 4.51
CA TRP A 48 2.46 -7.19 4.58
C TRP A 48 1.89 -7.49 5.97
N GLU A 49 2.35 -8.56 6.62
CA GLU A 49 1.93 -8.90 7.99
C GLU A 49 2.22 -7.78 8.99
N LYS A 50 3.39 -7.11 8.86
CA LYS A 50 3.71 -5.95 9.71
C LYS A 50 2.82 -4.75 9.41
N MET A 51 2.53 -4.48 8.14
CA MET A 51 1.58 -3.44 7.75
C MET A 51 0.18 -3.73 8.30
N GLN A 52 -0.29 -4.96 8.10
CA GLN A 52 -1.59 -5.43 8.57
C GLN A 52 -1.71 -5.31 10.09
N HIS A 53 -0.70 -5.75 10.82
CA HIS A 53 -0.70 -5.72 12.29
C HIS A 53 -0.89 -4.28 12.81
N GLU A 54 -0.12 -3.34 12.31
CA GLU A 54 -0.19 -1.96 12.77
C GLU A 54 -1.46 -1.24 12.30
N LEU A 55 -1.84 -1.38 11.05
CA LEU A 55 -3.10 -0.82 10.55
C LEU A 55 -4.31 -1.37 11.32
N ASP A 56 -4.34 -2.67 11.58
CA ASP A 56 -5.41 -3.31 12.37
C ASP A 56 -5.52 -2.72 13.78
N ARG A 57 -4.36 -2.49 14.41
CA ARG A 57 -4.29 -1.81 15.72
C ARG A 57 -4.87 -0.40 15.63
N MET A 58 -4.45 0.38 14.63
CA MET A 58 -4.93 1.75 14.44
C MET A 58 -6.44 1.80 14.15
N PHE A 59 -6.98 0.87 13.36
CA PHE A 59 -8.42 0.78 13.11
C PHE A 59 -9.22 0.45 14.38
N LYS A 60 -8.75 -0.49 15.17
CA LYS A 60 -9.38 -0.85 16.44
C LYS A 60 -9.39 0.31 17.43
N GLU A 61 -8.37 1.15 17.43
CA GLU A 61 -8.34 2.38 18.24
C GLU A 61 -9.43 3.39 17.82
N THR A 62 -9.88 3.36 16.57
CA THR A 62 -11.03 4.17 16.12
C THR A 62 -12.38 3.59 16.48
N GLY A 63 -12.43 2.37 17.01
CA GLY A 63 -13.65 1.62 17.32
C GLY A 63 -14.08 0.65 16.22
N ALA A 64 -13.36 0.53 15.12
CA ALA A 64 -13.69 -0.43 14.08
C ALA A 64 -13.41 -1.87 14.54
N GLN A 65 -14.27 -2.80 14.12
CA GLN A 65 -14.18 -4.23 14.43
C GLN A 65 -14.03 -5.04 13.16
N ASN A 66 -13.23 -6.12 13.22
CA ASN A 66 -13.07 -7.00 12.07
C ASN A 66 -14.27 -7.93 11.91
N ALA A 67 -14.71 -8.07 10.67
CA ALA A 67 -15.71 -9.04 10.24
C ALA A 67 -15.23 -9.76 8.97
N TYR A 68 -15.94 -10.77 8.54
CA TYR A 68 -15.69 -11.47 7.29
C TYR A 68 -16.99 -11.60 6.50
N PHE A 69 -16.95 -11.21 5.23
CA PHE A 69 -18.07 -11.31 4.29
C PHE A 69 -17.69 -12.24 3.13
N PRO A 70 -18.66 -12.93 2.52
CA PRO A 70 -18.39 -13.93 1.50
C PRO A 70 -17.65 -13.39 0.27
N LEU A 71 -16.82 -14.25 -0.32
CA LEU A 71 -16.09 -13.99 -1.58
C LEU A 71 -17.04 -13.81 -2.77
N LEU A 72 -18.10 -14.60 -2.83
CA LEU A 72 -19.03 -14.64 -3.95
C LEU A 72 -20.25 -13.78 -3.67
N ILE A 73 -20.59 -12.96 -4.65
CA ILE A 73 -21.71 -12.01 -4.61
C ILE A 73 -22.72 -12.38 -5.70
N PRO A 74 -24.02 -12.48 -5.39
CA PRO A 74 -25.05 -12.64 -6.43
C PRO A 74 -24.98 -11.51 -7.45
N LYS A 75 -25.00 -11.86 -8.76
CA LYS A 75 -24.93 -10.86 -9.83
C LYS A 75 -26.01 -9.77 -9.71
N SER A 76 -27.19 -10.16 -9.25
CA SER A 76 -28.31 -9.24 -9.04
C SER A 76 -28.02 -8.11 -8.03
N PHE A 77 -27.08 -8.33 -7.10
CA PHE A 77 -26.72 -7.28 -6.11
C PHE A 77 -25.99 -6.12 -6.77
N LEU A 78 -25.12 -6.38 -7.74
CA LEU A 78 -24.42 -5.32 -8.49
C LEU A 78 -25.40 -4.42 -9.25
N SER A 79 -26.55 -4.93 -9.67
CA SER A 79 -27.54 -4.18 -10.44
C SER A 79 -28.38 -3.21 -9.59
N ARG A 80 -28.25 -3.23 -8.27
CA ARG A 80 -29.07 -2.38 -7.38
C ARG A 80 -28.56 -0.95 -7.27
N GLU A 81 -27.26 -0.73 -7.46
CA GLU A 81 -26.65 0.60 -7.43
C GLU A 81 -26.02 0.87 -8.80
N ALA A 82 -26.59 1.79 -9.59
CA ALA A 82 -26.28 1.98 -11.00
C ALA A 82 -24.84 2.49 -11.25
N GLU A 83 -24.36 3.43 -10.45
CA GLU A 83 -22.98 3.95 -10.58
C GLU A 83 -21.94 2.88 -10.25
N HIS A 84 -22.23 2.04 -9.27
CA HIS A 84 -21.38 0.92 -8.89
C HIS A 84 -21.25 -0.11 -10.02
N VAL A 85 -22.37 -0.43 -10.69
CA VAL A 85 -22.38 -1.29 -11.89
C VAL A 85 -21.50 -0.70 -12.99
N GLU A 86 -21.66 0.58 -13.29
CA GLU A 86 -20.90 1.23 -14.35
C GLU A 86 -19.38 1.20 -14.05
N GLY A 87 -19.00 1.39 -12.79
CA GLY A 87 -17.61 1.35 -12.36
C GLY A 87 -16.94 -0.02 -12.44
N PHE A 88 -17.63 -1.09 -12.06
CA PHE A 88 -17.02 -2.42 -11.87
C PHE A 88 -17.41 -3.48 -12.88
N ALA A 89 -18.48 -3.32 -13.65
CA ALA A 89 -18.99 -4.36 -14.54
C ALA A 89 -17.97 -4.91 -15.55
N LYS A 90 -17.03 -4.08 -15.99
CA LYS A 90 -15.99 -4.46 -16.96
C LYS A 90 -14.84 -5.29 -16.39
N GLU A 91 -14.71 -5.32 -15.07
CA GLU A 91 -13.56 -5.89 -14.35
C GLU A 91 -13.94 -7.13 -13.52
N CYS A 92 -15.21 -7.55 -13.55
CA CYS A 92 -15.69 -8.65 -12.72
C CYS A 92 -15.40 -10.01 -13.33
N ASP A 93 -14.89 -10.92 -12.50
CA ASP A 93 -14.85 -12.35 -12.77
C ASP A 93 -16.17 -13.00 -12.38
N VAL A 94 -16.69 -13.87 -13.26
CA VAL A 94 -18.02 -14.46 -13.11
C VAL A 94 -17.94 -15.97 -12.94
N VAL A 95 -18.58 -16.50 -11.90
CA VAL A 95 -18.73 -17.94 -11.66
C VAL A 95 -20.08 -18.38 -12.19
N THR A 96 -20.06 -19.29 -13.15
CA THR A 96 -21.25 -19.77 -13.88
C THR A 96 -21.68 -21.19 -13.51
N HIS A 97 -20.76 -21.99 -12.98
CA HIS A 97 -20.96 -23.40 -12.64
C HIS A 97 -20.30 -23.72 -11.28
N TYR A 98 -20.87 -24.68 -10.54
CA TYR A 98 -20.38 -25.05 -9.22
C TYR A 98 -19.61 -26.38 -9.18
N ARG A 99 -19.42 -27.07 -10.34
CA ARG A 99 -18.78 -28.37 -10.35
C ARG A 99 -18.04 -28.66 -11.65
N LEU A 100 -16.95 -29.41 -11.52
CA LEU A 100 -16.26 -30.08 -12.63
C LEU A 100 -16.65 -31.56 -12.68
N ARG A 101 -16.51 -32.19 -13.85
CA ARG A 101 -16.56 -33.63 -14.03
C ARG A 101 -15.34 -34.14 -14.78
N ALA A 102 -15.05 -35.44 -14.64
CA ALA A 102 -14.03 -36.07 -15.46
C ALA A 102 -14.52 -36.15 -16.89
N LYS A 103 -13.65 -35.94 -17.89
CA LYS A 103 -13.94 -36.18 -19.27
C LYS A 103 -14.13 -37.69 -19.54
N ASP A 104 -14.96 -38.05 -20.50
CA ASP A 104 -15.27 -39.45 -20.84
C ASP A 104 -14.01 -40.23 -21.25
N ASP A 105 -13.06 -39.56 -21.90
CA ASP A 105 -11.77 -40.14 -22.34
C ASP A 105 -10.71 -40.18 -21.23
N LYS A 106 -11.04 -39.77 -20.03
CA LYS A 106 -10.14 -39.65 -18.85
C LYS A 106 -8.92 -38.74 -19.06
N SER A 107 -8.93 -37.86 -20.06
CA SER A 107 -7.82 -36.93 -20.35
C SER A 107 -7.76 -35.74 -19.44
N GLY A 108 -8.65 -35.60 -18.47
CA GLY A 108 -8.68 -34.47 -17.51
C GLY A 108 -10.11 -34.19 -17.03
N VAL A 109 -10.32 -32.92 -16.69
CA VAL A 109 -11.61 -32.41 -16.18
C VAL A 109 -12.22 -31.40 -17.15
N GLU A 110 -13.52 -31.26 -17.11
CA GLU A 110 -14.28 -30.22 -17.80
C GLU A 110 -15.37 -29.66 -16.90
N VAL A 111 -15.90 -28.49 -17.25
CA VAL A 111 -17.06 -27.93 -16.55
C VAL A 111 -18.25 -28.84 -16.76
N ASP A 112 -18.94 -29.25 -15.69
CA ASP A 112 -20.16 -30.07 -15.78
C ASP A 112 -21.34 -29.20 -16.24
N PRO A 113 -21.89 -29.41 -17.46
CA PRO A 113 -22.98 -28.59 -17.94
C PRO A 113 -24.25 -28.65 -17.08
N SER A 114 -24.43 -29.74 -16.33
CA SER A 114 -25.60 -29.93 -15.44
C SER A 114 -25.46 -29.13 -14.13
N ALA A 115 -24.28 -28.60 -13.86
CA ALA A 115 -23.97 -27.84 -12.64
C ALA A 115 -24.01 -26.32 -12.87
N LYS A 116 -24.69 -25.85 -13.90
CA LYS A 116 -24.90 -24.43 -14.15
C LYS A 116 -25.70 -23.80 -12.99
N LEU A 117 -25.21 -22.66 -12.49
CA LEU A 117 -25.93 -21.91 -11.50
C LEU A 117 -27.19 -21.29 -12.05
N GLU A 118 -28.27 -21.24 -11.26
CA GLU A 118 -29.49 -20.52 -11.59
C GLU A 118 -29.23 -19.01 -11.72
N GLU A 119 -28.46 -18.45 -10.79
CA GLU A 119 -27.92 -17.10 -10.85
C GLU A 119 -26.40 -17.15 -10.83
N GLU A 120 -25.76 -16.43 -11.74
CA GLU A 120 -24.31 -16.28 -11.78
C GLU A 120 -23.82 -15.51 -10.56
N LEU A 121 -22.63 -15.88 -10.08
CA LEU A 121 -21.99 -15.24 -8.94
C LEU A 121 -20.78 -14.45 -9.42
N ILE A 122 -20.52 -13.35 -8.75
CA ILE A 122 -19.37 -12.47 -9.01
C ILE A 122 -18.31 -12.74 -7.94
N VAL A 123 -17.07 -12.94 -8.37
CA VAL A 123 -15.94 -12.86 -7.44
C VAL A 123 -15.78 -11.40 -7.04
N ARG A 124 -15.85 -11.10 -5.75
CA ARG A 124 -15.91 -9.71 -5.25
C ARG A 124 -14.81 -8.82 -5.83
N PRO A 125 -15.15 -7.75 -6.54
CA PRO A 125 -14.20 -6.69 -6.90
C PRO A 125 -14.03 -5.66 -5.76
N THR A 126 -15.05 -5.57 -4.94
CA THR A 126 -15.22 -4.83 -3.68
C THR A 126 -16.49 -5.35 -3.02
N SER A 127 -16.72 -5.06 -1.75
CA SER A 127 -17.76 -5.77 -0.99
C SER A 127 -18.97 -4.92 -0.57
N GLU A 128 -19.10 -3.68 -1.05
CA GLU A 128 -20.21 -2.78 -0.66
C GLU A 128 -21.57 -3.48 -0.77
N THR A 129 -21.85 -4.11 -1.90
CA THR A 129 -23.20 -4.65 -2.16
C THR A 129 -23.57 -5.78 -1.23
N ILE A 130 -22.66 -6.74 -0.96
CA ILE A 130 -22.94 -7.85 -0.04
C ILE A 130 -22.95 -7.37 1.42
N ILE A 131 -22.10 -6.41 1.77
CA ILE A 131 -22.06 -5.83 3.12
C ILE A 131 -23.35 -5.05 3.41
N TRP A 132 -23.79 -4.20 2.49
CA TRP A 132 -25.02 -3.42 2.68
C TRP A 132 -26.27 -4.29 2.73
N ASN A 133 -26.31 -5.37 1.94
CA ASN A 133 -27.36 -6.37 2.07
C ASN A 133 -27.37 -7.04 3.45
N THR A 134 -26.20 -7.23 4.05
CA THR A 134 -26.06 -7.78 5.41
C THR A 134 -26.43 -6.76 6.48
N TYR A 135 -26.02 -5.50 6.33
CA TYR A 135 -26.32 -4.43 7.29
C TYR A 135 -27.80 -4.16 7.45
N LYS A 136 -28.60 -4.42 6.41
CA LYS A 136 -30.07 -4.39 6.50
C LYS A 136 -30.60 -5.25 7.66
N ASN A 137 -29.93 -6.35 7.98
CA ASN A 137 -30.32 -7.26 9.05
C ASN A 137 -29.70 -6.91 10.42
N TRP A 138 -28.68 -6.06 10.45
CA TRP A 138 -27.96 -5.70 11.68
C TRP A 138 -28.35 -4.36 12.25
N ILE A 139 -28.88 -3.46 11.43
CA ILE A 139 -29.25 -2.09 11.81
C ILE A 139 -30.77 -1.96 11.85
N HIS A 140 -31.31 -1.65 13.03
CA HIS A 140 -32.73 -1.49 13.26
C HIS A 140 -33.05 -0.19 13.98
N SER A 141 -32.20 0.26 14.89
CA SER A 141 -32.42 1.46 15.68
C SER A 141 -31.15 2.32 15.78
N TRP A 142 -31.33 3.55 16.24
CA TRP A 142 -30.22 4.46 16.49
C TRP A 142 -29.16 3.90 17.48
N ARG A 143 -29.53 2.89 18.30
CA ARG A 143 -28.61 2.23 19.23
C ARG A 143 -27.62 1.31 18.55
N ASP A 144 -27.89 0.89 17.33
CA ASP A 144 -27.02 0.04 16.54
C ASP A 144 -25.94 0.84 15.79
N LEU A 145 -25.99 2.19 15.89
CA LEU A 145 -25.10 3.11 15.20
C LEU A 145 -24.15 3.83 16.17
N PRO A 146 -22.89 4.16 15.76
CA PRO A 146 -22.33 3.80 14.46
C PRO A 146 -21.98 2.30 14.38
N LEU A 147 -22.18 1.69 13.23
CA LEU A 147 -21.69 0.36 12.91
C LEU A 147 -20.41 0.48 12.07
N MET A 148 -19.30 -0.02 12.57
CA MET A 148 -17.99 0.16 11.95
C MET A 148 -17.28 -1.19 11.83
N CYS A 149 -17.29 -1.76 10.61
CA CYS A 149 -16.62 -3.01 10.31
C CYS A 149 -15.44 -2.80 9.37
N ASN A 150 -14.39 -3.58 9.60
CA ASN A 150 -13.27 -3.74 8.69
C ASN A 150 -13.15 -5.20 8.28
N GLN A 151 -12.72 -5.46 7.05
CA GLN A 151 -12.48 -6.79 6.54
C GLN A 151 -11.09 -6.85 5.91
N TRP A 152 -10.28 -7.82 6.35
CA TRP A 152 -9.05 -8.20 5.67
C TRP A 152 -9.33 -9.34 4.70
N CYS A 153 -9.09 -9.12 3.43
CA CYS A 153 -9.43 -10.10 2.39
C CYS A 153 -8.67 -9.88 1.07
N ASN A 154 -8.95 -10.73 0.10
CA ASN A 154 -8.59 -10.53 -1.29
C ASN A 154 -9.78 -9.99 -2.07
N VAL A 155 -9.50 -9.39 -3.21
CA VAL A 155 -10.46 -9.03 -4.26
C VAL A 155 -9.90 -9.33 -5.63
N MET A 156 -10.78 -9.46 -6.62
CA MET A 156 -10.43 -9.69 -8.02
C MET A 156 -11.00 -8.57 -8.89
N ARG A 157 -10.09 -7.95 -9.66
CA ARG A 157 -10.44 -6.97 -10.69
C ARG A 157 -9.63 -7.28 -11.92
N TRP A 158 -10.26 -7.73 -12.99
CA TRP A 158 -9.54 -8.13 -14.19
C TRP A 158 -8.69 -6.99 -14.74
N GLU A 159 -7.39 -7.20 -14.82
CA GLU A 159 -6.42 -6.19 -15.22
C GLU A 159 -5.61 -6.66 -16.41
N MET A 160 -5.60 -5.84 -17.47
CA MET A 160 -4.88 -6.16 -18.70
C MET A 160 -3.39 -5.77 -18.65
N ARG A 161 -3.04 -4.75 -17.85
CA ARG A 161 -1.69 -4.19 -17.73
C ARG A 161 -1.19 -4.34 -16.30
N THR A 162 -0.70 -5.51 -15.98
CA THR A 162 -0.29 -5.85 -14.62
C THR A 162 1.11 -5.33 -14.29
N ARG A 163 1.31 -4.97 -13.02
CA ARG A 163 2.59 -4.61 -12.43
C ARG A 163 2.63 -5.09 -10.98
N PRO A 164 3.68 -5.81 -10.56
CA PRO A 164 3.75 -6.38 -9.20
C PRO A 164 3.39 -5.37 -8.11
N PHE A 165 2.52 -5.74 -7.18
CA PHE A 165 1.95 -4.95 -6.09
C PHE A 165 1.14 -3.71 -6.51
N LEU A 166 1.51 -3.02 -7.57
CA LEU A 166 0.90 -1.74 -7.95
C LEU A 166 -0.42 -1.91 -8.69
N ARG A 167 -0.47 -2.89 -9.59
CA ARG A 167 -1.64 -3.16 -10.44
C ARG A 167 -1.68 -4.65 -10.77
N THR A 168 -2.50 -5.39 -10.05
CA THR A 168 -2.68 -6.83 -10.20
C THR A 168 -4.16 -7.18 -10.28
N SER A 169 -4.49 -8.31 -10.90
CA SER A 169 -5.88 -8.77 -10.97
C SER A 169 -6.39 -9.19 -9.60
N GLU A 170 -5.63 -9.99 -8.89
CA GLU A 170 -5.89 -10.30 -7.48
C GLU A 170 -4.94 -9.49 -6.59
N PHE A 171 -5.45 -8.99 -5.47
CA PHE A 171 -4.64 -8.36 -4.44
C PHE A 171 -5.26 -8.53 -3.06
N LEU A 172 -4.39 -8.46 -2.05
CA LEU A 172 -4.79 -8.41 -0.65
C LEU A 172 -5.02 -6.96 -0.25
N TRP A 173 -6.02 -6.74 0.56
CA TRP A 173 -6.34 -5.42 1.08
C TRP A 173 -7.10 -5.50 2.40
N GLN A 174 -7.41 -4.36 2.96
CA GLN A 174 -8.51 -4.18 3.90
C GLN A 174 -9.56 -3.25 3.28
N GLU A 175 -10.79 -3.46 3.66
CA GLU A 175 -11.90 -2.58 3.36
C GLU A 175 -12.72 -2.32 4.63
N GLY A 176 -12.84 -1.05 4.99
CA GLY A 176 -13.71 -0.61 6.05
C GLY A 176 -15.05 -0.14 5.50
N HIS A 177 -16.13 -0.47 6.20
CA HIS A 177 -17.48 -0.10 5.82
C HIS A 177 -18.24 0.33 7.07
N THR A 178 -18.68 1.58 7.11
CA THR A 178 -19.29 2.15 8.29
C THR A 178 -20.66 2.76 7.99
N ALA A 179 -21.56 2.69 8.97
CA ALA A 179 -22.89 3.26 8.93
C ALA A 179 -23.10 4.22 10.10
N HIS A 180 -23.66 5.38 9.82
CA HIS A 180 -23.84 6.47 10.77
C HIS A 180 -25.26 7.03 10.73
N ALA A 181 -25.68 7.65 11.82
CA ALA A 181 -26.99 8.30 11.93
C ALA A 181 -27.08 9.61 11.15
N THR A 182 -25.97 10.37 11.05
CA THR A 182 -25.96 11.69 10.41
C THR A 182 -24.91 11.80 9.32
N LYS A 183 -25.14 12.75 8.41
CA LYS A 183 -24.19 13.10 7.35
C LYS A 183 -22.85 13.52 7.93
N GLU A 184 -22.89 14.39 8.94
CA GLU A 184 -21.73 14.98 9.59
C GLU A 184 -20.83 13.90 10.23
N GLU A 185 -21.44 12.93 10.92
CA GLU A 185 -20.71 11.80 11.50
C GLU A 185 -19.99 10.96 10.43
N ALA A 186 -20.64 10.70 9.30
CA ALA A 186 -20.07 9.93 8.20
C ALA A 186 -18.93 10.69 7.50
N GLU A 187 -19.11 11.99 7.25
CA GLU A 187 -18.04 12.83 6.66
C GLU A 187 -16.82 12.92 7.58
N GLU A 188 -17.03 13.08 8.88
CA GLU A 188 -15.97 13.09 9.89
C GLU A 188 -15.22 11.74 9.92
N GLU A 189 -15.96 10.63 9.90
CA GLU A 189 -15.36 9.29 9.85
C GLU A 189 -14.50 9.09 8.60
N ALA A 190 -15.00 9.47 7.43
CA ALA A 190 -14.24 9.35 6.19
C ALA A 190 -12.91 10.13 6.24
N LYS A 191 -12.93 11.36 6.76
CA LYS A 191 -11.74 12.18 6.94
C LYS A 191 -10.79 11.63 8.02
N LYS A 192 -11.35 11.12 9.11
CA LYS A 192 -10.57 10.50 10.19
C LYS A 192 -9.78 9.29 9.68
N MET A 193 -10.41 8.42 8.89
CA MET A 193 -9.74 7.25 8.34
C MET A 193 -8.69 7.61 7.29
N LEU A 194 -8.91 8.65 6.50
CA LEU A 194 -7.86 9.20 5.64
C LEU A 194 -6.63 9.63 6.46
N HIS A 195 -6.85 10.33 7.57
CA HIS A 195 -5.76 10.75 8.47
C HIS A 195 -5.03 9.56 9.09
N VAL A 196 -5.74 8.49 9.45
CA VAL A 196 -5.12 7.23 9.90
C VAL A 196 -4.18 6.67 8.85
N TYR A 197 -4.61 6.63 7.58
CA TYR A 197 -3.75 6.19 6.47
C TYR A 197 -2.54 7.08 6.27
N ALA A 198 -2.70 8.40 6.33
CA ALA A 198 -1.59 9.34 6.21
C ALA A 198 -0.58 9.16 7.35
N LYS A 199 -1.05 9.01 8.58
CA LYS A 199 -0.22 8.75 9.76
C LYS A 199 0.57 7.44 9.61
N PHE A 200 -0.09 6.36 9.19
CA PHE A 200 0.56 5.09 8.92
C PHE A 200 1.65 5.23 7.83
N ALA A 201 1.33 5.88 6.71
CA ALA A 201 2.28 6.09 5.63
C ALA A 201 3.52 6.85 6.10
N GLU A 202 3.35 7.90 6.88
CA GLU A 202 4.46 8.75 7.32
C GLU A 202 5.28 8.15 8.47
N GLU A 203 4.62 7.60 9.49
CA GLU A 203 5.30 7.10 10.69
C GLU A 203 5.87 5.68 10.52
N TRP A 204 5.18 4.81 9.78
CA TRP A 204 5.57 3.39 9.61
C TRP A 204 6.24 3.11 8.29
N MET A 205 5.68 3.59 7.20
CA MET A 205 6.28 3.42 5.87
C MET A 205 7.40 4.45 5.60
N ALA A 206 7.50 5.50 6.40
CA ALA A 206 8.37 6.65 6.15
C ALA A 206 8.12 7.31 4.77
N VAL A 207 6.87 7.29 4.31
CA VAL A 207 6.45 7.83 3.02
C VAL A 207 5.61 9.09 3.25
N PRO A 208 6.12 10.27 2.87
CA PRO A 208 5.36 11.50 2.95
C PRO A 208 4.23 11.49 1.91
N VAL A 209 3.03 11.90 2.32
CA VAL A 209 1.84 11.91 1.46
C VAL A 209 1.15 13.26 1.49
N LEU A 210 0.44 13.59 0.40
CA LEU A 210 -0.51 14.68 0.34
C LEU A 210 -1.93 14.14 0.51
N GLN A 211 -2.68 14.73 1.42
CA GLN A 211 -4.10 14.45 1.62
C GLN A 211 -4.94 15.42 0.82
N GLY A 212 -6.01 14.95 0.21
CA GLY A 212 -6.90 15.81 -0.56
C GLY A 212 -8.19 15.11 -0.96
N VAL A 213 -9.04 15.85 -1.66
CA VAL A 213 -10.28 15.34 -2.22
C VAL A 213 -10.16 15.18 -3.73
N LYS A 214 -10.65 14.08 -4.27
CA LYS A 214 -10.65 13.77 -5.70
C LYS A 214 -11.62 14.67 -6.46
N SER A 215 -11.33 14.90 -7.75
CA SER A 215 -12.29 15.49 -8.69
C SER A 215 -13.52 14.57 -8.83
N GLU A 216 -14.62 15.14 -9.31
CA GLU A 216 -15.86 14.39 -9.51
C GLU A 216 -15.70 13.19 -10.45
N THR A 217 -14.90 13.35 -11.51
CA THR A 217 -14.64 12.27 -12.49
C THR A 217 -13.74 11.15 -11.97
N GLU A 218 -12.95 11.40 -10.94
CA GLU A 218 -12.02 10.44 -10.34
C GLU A 218 -12.53 9.86 -9.01
N ARG A 219 -13.78 10.13 -8.66
CA ARG A 219 -14.43 9.56 -7.46
C ARG A 219 -14.62 8.05 -7.60
N PHE A 220 -14.65 7.39 -6.46
CA PHE A 220 -15.11 6.00 -6.37
C PHE A 220 -16.57 5.89 -6.81
N ALA A 221 -16.88 4.84 -7.57
CA ALA A 221 -18.23 4.60 -8.09
C ALA A 221 -19.26 4.42 -6.97
N GLY A 222 -20.24 5.33 -6.89
CA GLY A 222 -21.25 5.40 -5.84
C GLY A 222 -20.92 6.35 -4.67
N ALA A 223 -19.76 7.01 -4.67
CA ALA A 223 -19.39 7.97 -3.64
C ALA A 223 -19.81 9.41 -3.98
N LEU A 224 -20.18 10.17 -2.95
CA LEU A 224 -20.39 11.61 -3.05
C LEU A 224 -19.06 12.38 -2.99
N ASP A 225 -18.12 11.91 -2.14
CA ASP A 225 -16.75 12.40 -2.09
C ASP A 225 -15.76 11.25 -1.90
N THR A 226 -14.60 11.37 -2.53
CA THR A 226 -13.47 10.47 -2.36
C THR A 226 -12.27 11.26 -1.89
N TYR A 227 -11.79 10.92 -0.70
CA TYR A 227 -10.55 11.44 -0.15
C TYR A 227 -9.40 10.49 -0.47
N THR A 228 -8.20 11.05 -0.66
CA THR A 228 -7.01 10.28 -1.07
C THR A 228 -5.77 10.72 -0.34
N ILE A 229 -4.83 9.79 -0.19
CA ILE A 229 -3.42 10.09 0.09
C ILE A 229 -2.62 9.80 -1.16
N GLU A 230 -1.86 10.80 -1.62
CA GLU A 230 -1.02 10.74 -2.81
C GLU A 230 0.46 10.79 -2.43
N ALA A 231 1.23 9.78 -2.83
CA ALA A 231 2.67 9.73 -2.64
C ALA A 231 3.40 10.05 -3.94
N MET A 232 4.61 10.61 -3.85
CA MET A 232 5.50 10.82 -4.98
C MET A 232 6.57 9.73 -5.02
N MET A 233 6.66 9.03 -6.14
CA MET A 233 7.70 8.03 -6.38
C MET A 233 8.99 8.69 -6.88
N GLN A 234 10.11 7.97 -6.88
CA GLN A 234 11.43 8.53 -7.24
C GLN A 234 11.54 9.00 -8.69
N ASP A 235 10.64 8.57 -9.57
CA ASP A 235 10.54 9.07 -10.97
C ASP A 235 9.59 10.26 -11.11
N GLY A 236 9.15 10.84 -9.99
CA GLY A 236 8.25 11.99 -9.96
C GLY A 236 6.79 11.68 -10.26
N LYS A 237 6.42 10.41 -10.44
CA LYS A 237 5.01 10.03 -10.64
C LYS A 237 4.26 9.90 -9.33
N ALA A 238 2.97 10.18 -9.39
CA ALA A 238 2.07 9.99 -8.26
C ALA A 238 1.65 8.53 -8.11
N LEU A 239 1.51 8.10 -6.87
CA LEU A 239 0.87 6.84 -6.51
C LEU A 239 -0.23 7.09 -5.49
N GLN A 240 -1.47 6.80 -5.87
CA GLN A 240 -2.60 6.75 -4.95
C GLN A 240 -2.37 5.64 -3.95
N SER A 241 -2.14 5.99 -2.70
CA SER A 241 -1.70 5.06 -1.67
C SER A 241 -2.79 4.64 -0.68
N GLY A 242 -3.94 5.26 -0.74
CA GLY A 242 -5.11 4.93 0.06
C GLY A 242 -6.26 5.89 -0.22
N THR A 243 -7.48 5.40 -0.07
CA THR A 243 -8.70 6.19 -0.27
C THR A 243 -9.70 5.97 0.84
N SER A 244 -10.47 7.01 1.11
CA SER A 244 -11.59 7.00 2.04
C SER A 244 -12.77 7.73 1.39
N HIS A 245 -13.94 7.06 1.37
CA HIS A 245 -15.09 7.50 0.62
C HIS A 245 -16.23 7.90 1.54
N PHE A 246 -16.80 9.06 1.29
CA PHE A 246 -18.11 9.43 1.80
C PHE A 246 -19.16 8.97 0.79
N LEU A 247 -19.89 7.92 1.11
CA LEU A 247 -20.86 7.28 0.20
C LEU A 247 -22.25 7.91 0.27
N GLY A 248 -22.50 8.82 1.20
CA GLY A 248 -23.82 9.39 1.41
C GLY A 248 -24.83 8.32 1.81
N GLN A 249 -25.97 8.31 1.16
CA GLN A 249 -27.07 7.35 1.38
C GLN A 249 -27.32 6.43 0.18
N ASN A 250 -26.46 6.44 -0.84
CA ASN A 250 -26.70 5.72 -2.08
C ASN A 250 -26.87 4.21 -1.84
N PHE A 251 -25.93 3.58 -1.14
CA PHE A 251 -26.02 2.15 -0.81
C PHE A 251 -27.12 1.84 0.21
N ALA A 252 -27.33 2.72 1.19
CA ALA A 252 -28.41 2.56 2.15
C ALA A 252 -29.78 2.54 1.47
N LYS A 253 -30.02 3.40 0.49
CA LYS A 253 -31.26 3.42 -0.30
C LYS A 253 -31.38 2.22 -1.22
N ALA A 254 -30.31 1.85 -1.92
CA ALA A 254 -30.28 0.70 -2.83
C ALA A 254 -30.57 -0.63 -2.12
N PHE A 255 -30.12 -0.80 -0.89
CA PHE A 255 -30.31 -2.01 -0.08
C PHE A 255 -31.34 -1.85 1.04
N GLU A 256 -32.03 -0.71 1.11
CA GLU A 256 -33.09 -0.40 2.10
C GLU A 256 -32.60 -0.53 3.55
N VAL A 257 -31.40 0.02 3.84
CA VAL A 257 -30.83 0.03 5.19
C VAL A 257 -31.32 1.26 5.93
N THR A 258 -32.30 1.07 6.80
CA THR A 258 -32.93 2.12 7.62
C THR A 258 -32.78 1.79 9.10
N TYR A 259 -32.89 2.81 9.93
CA TYR A 259 -32.94 2.69 11.38
C TYR A 259 -34.08 3.55 11.94
N LEU A 260 -34.60 3.16 13.08
CA LEU A 260 -35.52 4.01 13.83
C LEU A 260 -34.74 5.04 14.64
N ASN A 261 -34.98 6.31 14.39
CA ASN A 261 -34.36 7.40 15.14
C ASN A 261 -34.96 7.48 16.57
N LYS A 262 -34.52 8.46 17.37
CA LYS A 262 -34.98 8.64 18.77
C LYS A 262 -36.48 8.93 18.89
N GLU A 263 -37.08 9.42 17.81
CA GLU A 263 -38.52 9.70 17.70
C GLU A 263 -39.32 8.54 17.05
N ASN A 264 -38.71 7.35 16.92
CA ASN A 264 -39.28 6.16 16.27
C ASN A 264 -39.68 6.38 14.80
N LYS A 265 -38.99 7.28 14.09
CA LYS A 265 -39.18 7.49 12.65
C LYS A 265 -38.10 6.77 11.88
N PRO A 266 -38.41 6.10 10.75
CA PRO A 266 -37.41 5.46 9.92
C PRO A 266 -36.59 6.49 9.15
N GLU A 267 -35.25 6.31 9.13
CA GLU A 267 -34.33 7.13 8.39
C GLU A 267 -33.27 6.21 7.72
N TYR A 268 -32.76 6.59 6.54
CA TYR A 268 -31.65 5.93 5.93
C TYR A 268 -30.35 6.29 6.65
N VAL A 269 -29.45 5.32 6.81
CA VAL A 269 -28.11 5.55 7.36
C VAL A 269 -27.21 6.27 6.35
N TRP A 270 -26.17 6.91 6.87
CA TRP A 270 -25.09 7.52 6.11
C TRP A 270 -23.87 6.62 6.14
N ALA A 271 -23.20 6.48 5.00
CA ALA A 271 -22.21 5.44 4.77
C ALA A 271 -20.82 5.99 4.46
N THR A 272 -19.80 5.25 4.90
CA THR A 272 -18.42 5.40 4.43
C THR A 272 -17.83 4.07 4.03
N SER A 273 -16.83 4.12 3.15
CA SER A 273 -15.90 3.00 2.95
C SER A 273 -14.47 3.51 2.79
N TRP A 274 -13.49 2.71 3.17
CA TRP A 274 -12.09 3.10 3.12
C TRP A 274 -11.20 1.88 2.96
N GLY A 275 -10.11 2.02 2.21
CA GLY A 275 -9.26 0.89 1.86
C GLY A 275 -7.82 1.24 1.50
N VAL A 276 -6.92 0.32 1.87
CA VAL A 276 -5.54 0.23 1.39
C VAL A 276 -5.21 -1.22 1.05
N SER A 277 -4.26 -1.42 0.16
CA SER A 277 -3.90 -2.73 -0.37
C SER A 277 -2.40 -3.01 -0.29
N THR A 278 -2.01 -4.18 -0.76
CA THR A 278 -0.60 -4.55 -0.99
C THR A 278 0.13 -3.61 -1.96
N ARG A 279 -0.58 -2.67 -2.62
CA ARG A 279 0.04 -1.54 -3.34
C ARG A 279 1.01 -0.75 -2.45
N LEU A 280 0.78 -0.70 -1.15
CA LEU A 280 1.67 -0.03 -0.19
C LEU A 280 3.09 -0.63 -0.19
N ILE A 281 3.26 -1.92 -0.49
CA ILE A 281 4.58 -2.53 -0.67
C ILE A 281 5.29 -1.91 -1.89
N GLY A 282 4.56 -1.71 -2.98
CA GLY A 282 5.07 -1.01 -4.15
C GLY A 282 5.48 0.44 -3.84
N ALA A 283 4.70 1.14 -3.04
CA ALA A 283 5.03 2.47 -2.55
C ALA A 283 6.34 2.49 -1.75
N LEU A 284 6.55 1.55 -0.84
CA LEU A 284 7.81 1.40 -0.11
C LEU A 284 9.01 1.25 -1.04
N ILE A 285 8.91 0.33 -1.99
CA ILE A 285 9.98 0.03 -2.94
C ILE A 285 10.33 1.28 -3.75
N MET A 286 9.32 1.92 -4.34
CA MET A 286 9.52 3.05 -5.23
C MET A 286 9.90 4.35 -4.52
N THR A 287 9.69 4.45 -3.21
CA THR A 287 10.07 5.63 -2.43
C THR A 287 11.49 5.54 -1.91
N HIS A 288 11.93 4.37 -1.44
CA HIS A 288 13.15 4.26 -0.64
C HIS A 288 14.28 3.47 -1.29
N SER A 289 13.96 2.49 -2.15
CA SER A 289 14.94 1.55 -2.66
C SER A 289 15.93 2.19 -3.64
N ASP A 290 17.09 1.60 -3.77
CA ASP A 290 18.20 2.10 -4.58
C ASP A 290 18.71 1.07 -5.59
N ASP A 291 19.87 1.33 -6.21
CA ASP A 291 20.46 0.44 -7.20
C ASP A 291 21.16 -0.79 -6.59
N ASN A 292 21.23 -0.87 -5.27
CA ASN A 292 21.76 -2.03 -4.54
C ASN A 292 20.65 -2.95 -3.99
N GLY A 293 19.42 -2.50 -3.97
CA GLY A 293 18.31 -3.29 -3.50
C GLY A 293 17.25 -2.51 -2.74
N LEU A 294 16.48 -3.22 -1.91
CA LEU A 294 15.51 -2.60 -1.01
C LEU A 294 16.18 -1.72 0.03
N VAL A 295 15.52 -0.64 0.39
CA VAL A 295 15.76 0.13 1.61
C VAL A 295 14.45 0.14 2.39
N LEU A 296 14.38 -0.65 3.45
CA LEU A 296 13.15 -0.79 4.23
C LEU A 296 13.15 0.12 5.44
N PRO A 297 12.03 0.78 5.74
CA PRO A 297 11.89 1.46 7.02
C PRO A 297 11.98 0.41 8.14
N PRO A 298 12.80 0.65 9.18
CA PRO A 298 13.00 -0.33 10.25
C PRO A 298 11.71 -0.84 10.90
N ARG A 299 10.70 0.01 11.01
CA ARG A 299 9.40 -0.38 11.60
C ARG A 299 8.64 -1.43 10.80
N LEU A 300 8.90 -1.55 9.50
CA LEU A 300 8.25 -2.53 8.61
C LEU A 300 9.22 -3.62 8.10
N ALA A 301 10.50 -3.54 8.42
CA ALA A 301 11.47 -4.56 8.02
C ALA A 301 11.22 -5.89 8.75
N PRO A 302 11.05 -7.02 8.03
CA PRO A 302 10.91 -8.33 8.65
C PRO A 302 12.12 -8.74 9.49
N ILE A 303 13.32 -8.37 9.01
CA ILE A 303 14.60 -8.50 9.70
C ILE A 303 15.13 -7.09 9.90
N GLN A 304 15.17 -6.63 11.14
CA GLN A 304 15.69 -5.30 11.45
C GLN A 304 17.21 -5.29 11.59
N VAL A 305 17.75 -6.36 12.15
CA VAL A 305 19.18 -6.55 12.36
C VAL A 305 19.60 -7.94 11.88
N VAL A 306 20.63 -8.00 11.06
CA VAL A 306 21.29 -9.26 10.73
C VAL A 306 22.67 -9.28 11.37
N ILE A 307 23.02 -10.38 12.02
CA ILE A 307 24.35 -10.60 12.58
C ILE A 307 25.05 -11.70 11.79
N ILE A 308 26.22 -11.41 11.26
CA ILE A 308 26.99 -12.32 10.44
C ILE A 308 28.35 -12.57 11.10
N PRO A 309 28.59 -13.78 11.63
CA PRO A 309 29.88 -14.14 12.20
C PRO A 309 30.91 -14.38 11.08
N ILE A 310 32.16 -13.98 11.34
CA ILE A 310 33.29 -14.28 10.46
C ILE A 310 34.32 -15.10 11.23
N ALA A 311 34.47 -16.35 10.83
CA ALA A 311 35.49 -17.23 11.38
C ALA A 311 36.07 -18.16 10.30
N THR A 312 37.34 -18.47 10.42
CA THR A 312 38.04 -19.41 9.51
C THR A 312 38.23 -20.79 10.14
N LYS A 313 38.09 -20.87 11.44
CA LYS A 313 38.24 -22.12 12.21
C LYS A 313 36.99 -22.39 13.05
N PRO A 314 36.64 -23.70 13.27
CA PRO A 314 35.47 -24.06 14.06
C PRO A 314 35.49 -23.50 15.50
N GLU A 315 36.67 -23.51 16.14
CA GLU A 315 36.79 -23.00 17.52
C GLU A 315 36.53 -21.48 17.60
N GLN A 316 36.94 -20.72 16.57
CA GLN A 316 36.65 -19.29 16.46
C GLN A 316 35.15 -19.05 16.28
N MET A 317 34.50 -19.89 15.46
CA MET A 317 33.06 -19.78 15.23
C MET A 317 32.28 -20.05 16.52
N GLU A 318 32.68 -21.08 17.28
CA GLU A 318 32.07 -21.39 18.58
C GLU A 318 32.19 -20.21 19.56
N GLN A 319 33.36 -19.58 19.61
CA GLN A 319 33.60 -18.42 20.47
C GLN A 319 32.74 -17.23 20.03
N VAL A 320 32.69 -16.91 18.72
CA VAL A 320 31.84 -15.85 18.18
C VAL A 320 30.38 -16.10 18.48
N ASN A 321 29.91 -17.32 18.28
CA ASN A 321 28.52 -17.70 18.54
C ASN A 321 28.16 -17.48 20.02
N LYS A 322 29.09 -17.83 20.94
CA LYS A 322 28.87 -17.62 22.37
C LYS A 322 28.75 -16.13 22.73
N GLU A 323 29.61 -15.28 22.18
CA GLU A 323 29.62 -13.83 22.46
C GLU A 323 28.46 -13.09 21.81
N VAL A 324 27.91 -13.61 20.71
CA VAL A 324 26.77 -13.02 20.01
C VAL A 324 25.43 -13.26 20.75
N GLN A 325 25.28 -14.40 21.46
CA GLN A 325 23.99 -14.73 22.09
C GLN A 325 23.45 -13.66 23.04
N PRO A 326 24.22 -13.05 23.95
CA PRO A 326 23.72 -11.97 24.80
C PRO A 326 23.24 -10.76 23.99
N ILE A 327 23.90 -10.44 22.88
CA ILE A 327 23.52 -9.34 21.99
C ILE A 327 22.16 -9.62 21.35
N ILE A 328 21.95 -10.86 20.86
CA ILE A 328 20.68 -11.30 20.27
C ILE A 328 19.55 -11.21 21.30
N GLU A 329 19.80 -11.72 22.51
CA GLU A 329 18.81 -11.72 23.59
C GLU A 329 18.43 -10.29 24.00
N GLU A 330 19.40 -9.40 24.14
CA GLU A 330 19.14 -8.01 24.47
C GLU A 330 18.37 -7.27 23.37
N LEU A 331 18.75 -7.44 22.10
CA LEU A 331 18.02 -6.86 20.97
C LEU A 331 16.56 -7.36 20.93
N ARG A 332 16.36 -8.68 21.10
CA ARG A 332 15.02 -9.28 21.13
C ARG A 332 14.18 -8.80 22.30
N SER A 333 14.79 -8.59 23.46
CA SER A 333 14.10 -8.06 24.66
C SER A 333 13.57 -6.63 24.41
N LYS A 334 14.17 -5.90 23.50
CA LYS A 334 13.74 -4.58 23.04
C LYS A 334 12.70 -4.64 21.90
N GLY A 335 12.23 -5.83 21.53
CA GLY A 335 11.28 -6.02 20.43
C GLY A 335 11.89 -5.92 19.02
N ILE A 336 13.22 -5.97 18.92
CA ILE A 336 13.94 -5.90 17.64
C ILE A 336 14.05 -7.30 17.02
N SER A 337 13.67 -7.45 15.76
CA SER A 337 13.81 -8.70 15.03
C SER A 337 15.25 -8.90 14.56
N VAL A 338 15.85 -10.01 14.99
CA VAL A 338 17.26 -10.33 14.72
C VAL A 338 17.35 -11.63 13.96
N LYS A 339 18.09 -11.62 12.85
CA LYS A 339 18.56 -12.81 12.14
C LYS A 339 20.03 -13.04 12.47
N PHE A 340 20.34 -14.17 13.07
CA PHE A 340 21.72 -14.64 13.17
C PHE A 340 21.98 -15.61 12.04
N ASP A 341 22.95 -15.30 11.16
CA ASP A 341 23.29 -16.11 9.99
C ASP A 341 24.71 -16.70 10.12
N ASP A 342 24.80 -17.79 10.84
CA ASP A 342 26.00 -18.60 11.03
C ASP A 342 26.13 -19.75 10.03
N ALA A 343 25.20 -19.88 9.07
CA ALA A 343 25.23 -20.94 8.06
C ALA A 343 26.54 -20.93 7.27
N ASP A 344 27.14 -22.10 7.08
CA ASP A 344 28.43 -22.27 6.40
C ASP A 344 28.33 -22.50 4.88
N ASN A 345 27.11 -22.64 4.37
CA ASN A 345 26.82 -22.90 2.96
C ASN A 345 26.99 -21.69 2.04
N LYS A 346 27.21 -20.49 2.58
CA LYS A 346 27.43 -19.24 1.84
C LYS A 346 28.59 -18.44 2.43
N ARG A 347 29.40 -17.87 1.54
CA ARG A 347 30.51 -16.98 1.96
C ARG A 347 29.98 -15.65 2.51
N PRO A 348 30.70 -15.00 3.44
CA PRO A 348 30.30 -13.70 4.01
C PRO A 348 29.94 -12.65 2.97
N GLY A 349 30.73 -12.50 1.91
CA GLY A 349 30.43 -11.53 0.85
C GLY A 349 29.12 -11.77 0.11
N PHE A 350 28.68 -13.03 0.00
CA PHE A 350 27.36 -13.35 -0.54
C PHE A 350 26.25 -12.93 0.44
N LYS A 351 26.42 -13.25 1.73
CA LYS A 351 25.47 -12.85 2.77
C LYS A 351 25.30 -11.34 2.86
N PHE A 352 26.40 -10.59 2.77
CA PHE A 352 26.38 -9.13 2.75
C PHE A 352 25.53 -8.60 1.58
N ALA A 353 25.76 -9.13 0.38
CA ALA A 353 25.00 -8.72 -0.80
C ALA A 353 23.51 -9.12 -0.73
N ASP A 354 23.20 -10.30 -0.20
CA ASP A 354 21.83 -10.80 -0.06
C ASP A 354 21.00 -9.94 0.92
N TYR A 355 21.55 -9.64 2.10
CA TYR A 355 20.86 -8.81 3.08
C TYR A 355 20.80 -7.33 2.70
N GLU A 356 21.79 -6.84 1.94
CA GLU A 356 21.74 -5.50 1.34
C GLU A 356 20.62 -5.42 0.28
N LEU A 357 20.50 -6.44 -0.58
CA LEU A 357 19.42 -6.55 -1.56
C LEU A 357 18.04 -6.62 -0.90
N LYS A 358 17.92 -7.32 0.21
CA LYS A 358 16.69 -7.44 1.01
C LYS A 358 16.37 -6.23 1.89
N GLY A 359 17.26 -5.24 1.92
CA GLY A 359 17.01 -3.99 2.61
C GLY A 359 17.02 -4.09 4.13
N VAL A 360 17.74 -5.05 4.70
CA VAL A 360 17.89 -5.18 6.16
C VAL A 360 18.54 -3.92 6.72
N PRO A 361 17.89 -3.19 7.65
CA PRO A 361 18.34 -1.87 8.07
C PRO A 361 19.73 -1.81 8.69
N VAL A 362 20.08 -2.79 9.51
CA VAL A 362 21.36 -2.85 10.21
C VAL A 362 22.01 -4.22 10.04
N ARG A 363 23.29 -4.21 9.65
CA ARG A 363 24.13 -5.41 9.62
C ARG A 363 25.24 -5.28 10.65
N LEU A 364 25.36 -6.27 11.52
CA LEU A 364 26.46 -6.42 12.47
C LEU A 364 27.38 -7.55 12.00
N VAL A 365 28.68 -7.29 12.02
CA VAL A 365 29.69 -8.28 11.65
C VAL A 365 30.67 -8.44 12.81
N LEU A 366 30.90 -9.67 13.23
CA LEU A 366 31.77 -10.01 14.35
C LEU A 366 32.71 -11.15 13.97
N GLY A 367 33.99 -10.88 14.03
CA GLY A 367 35.05 -11.86 13.78
C GLY A 367 35.94 -12.03 14.99
N ALA A 368 36.92 -12.96 14.89
CA ALA A 368 37.85 -13.23 15.97
C ALA A 368 38.66 -11.99 16.40
N ARG A 369 39.07 -11.16 15.43
CA ARG A 369 39.81 -9.92 15.71
C ARG A 369 38.95 -8.87 16.44
N ASP A 370 37.69 -8.84 16.07
CA ASP A 370 36.74 -7.93 16.72
C ASP A 370 36.54 -8.29 18.18
N LEU A 371 36.46 -9.60 18.47
CA LEU A 371 36.39 -10.11 19.85
C LEU A 371 37.62 -9.73 20.68
N GLU A 372 38.83 -9.91 20.09
CA GLU A 372 40.08 -9.53 20.76
C GLU A 372 40.10 -8.04 21.11
N ASN A 373 39.52 -7.19 20.27
CA ASN A 373 39.49 -5.74 20.45
C ASN A 373 38.25 -5.26 21.19
N GLY A 374 37.31 -6.13 21.52
CA GLY A 374 36.03 -5.76 22.13
C GLY A 374 35.15 -4.88 21.24
N THR A 375 35.25 -5.06 19.91
CA THR A 375 34.57 -4.25 18.91
C THR A 375 33.67 -5.07 17.98
N ILE A 376 32.80 -4.39 17.25
CA ILE A 376 31.89 -4.97 16.24
C ILE A 376 31.71 -4.00 15.08
N GLU A 377 31.68 -4.50 13.84
CA GLU A 377 31.35 -3.66 12.67
C GLU A 377 29.84 -3.47 12.58
N VAL A 378 29.42 -2.24 12.40
CA VAL A 378 28.03 -1.83 12.15
C VAL A 378 27.92 -1.23 10.77
N MET A 379 26.98 -1.70 9.96
CA MET A 379 26.65 -1.11 8.66
C MET A 379 25.16 -0.74 8.66
N ARG A 380 24.85 0.49 8.26
CA ARG A 380 23.50 1.00 8.06
C ARG A 380 23.12 0.95 6.58
N ARG A 381 21.94 0.43 6.28
CA ARG A 381 21.51 0.21 4.88
C ARG A 381 21.16 1.50 4.13
N ASP A 382 20.63 2.49 4.81
CA ASP A 382 20.15 3.73 4.19
C ASP A 382 21.26 4.59 3.56
N THR A 383 22.47 4.59 4.16
CA THR A 383 23.63 5.35 3.69
C THR A 383 24.78 4.47 3.21
N LEU A 384 24.74 3.15 3.49
CA LEU A 384 25.81 2.17 3.27
C LEU A 384 27.10 2.48 4.06
N GLU A 385 27.02 3.37 5.03
CA GLU A 385 28.14 3.69 5.91
C GLU A 385 28.43 2.53 6.87
N LYS A 386 29.72 2.35 7.13
CA LYS A 386 30.25 1.36 8.07
C LYS A 386 31.04 2.06 9.16
N GLU A 387 30.90 1.56 10.37
CA GLU A 387 31.68 2.01 11.51
C GLU A 387 32.04 0.83 12.43
N THR A 388 33.06 1.02 13.24
CA THR A 388 33.43 0.07 14.29
C THR A 388 32.99 0.64 15.63
N ARG A 389 32.27 -0.16 16.39
CA ARG A 389 31.71 0.23 17.71
C ARG A 389 32.16 -0.74 18.79
N PRO A 390 32.22 -0.33 20.07
CA PRO A 390 32.36 -1.27 21.17
C PRO A 390 31.22 -2.29 21.19
N ILE A 391 31.51 -3.54 21.55
CA ILE A 391 30.49 -4.57 21.77
C ILE A 391 29.61 -4.18 22.97
N GLU A 392 30.23 -3.61 24.01
CA GLU A 392 29.50 -3.09 25.18
C GLU A 392 28.52 -1.99 24.76
N GLY A 393 27.24 -2.15 25.12
CA GLY A 393 26.18 -1.21 24.81
C GLY A 393 25.71 -1.24 23.35
N ILE A 394 26.11 -2.22 22.55
CA ILE A 394 25.76 -2.27 21.11
C ILE A 394 24.25 -2.38 20.87
N ALA A 395 23.51 -3.11 21.69
CA ALA A 395 22.07 -3.24 21.53
C ALA A 395 21.33 -1.89 21.70
N GLN A 396 21.73 -1.09 22.68
CA GLN A 396 21.17 0.25 22.87
C GLN A 396 21.55 1.17 21.71
N TYR A 397 22.78 1.09 21.23
CA TYR A 397 23.22 1.85 20.07
C TYR A 397 22.41 1.51 18.82
N VAL A 398 22.20 0.23 18.55
CA VAL A 398 21.41 -0.25 17.41
C VAL A 398 19.95 0.18 17.50
N GLU A 399 19.36 0.16 18.70
CA GLU A 399 17.98 0.67 18.92
C GLU A 399 17.86 2.14 18.48
N GLY A 400 18.77 2.99 18.92
CA GLY A 400 18.83 4.40 18.50
C GLY A 400 19.11 4.57 17.00
N LEU A 401 19.98 3.72 16.43
CA LEU A 401 20.29 3.75 15.01
C LEU A 401 19.09 3.38 14.14
N LEU A 402 18.26 2.41 14.56
CA LEU A 402 17.03 2.08 13.85
C LEU A 402 16.05 3.24 13.79
N ASP A 403 15.90 3.99 14.90
CA ASP A 403 15.06 5.21 14.90
C ASP A 403 15.65 6.31 14.01
N GLU A 404 16.96 6.48 14.02
CA GLU A 404 17.65 7.42 13.13
C GLU A 404 17.47 7.04 11.65
N ILE A 405 17.58 5.78 11.29
CA ILE A 405 17.34 5.31 9.91
C ILE A 405 15.90 5.58 9.50
N GLN A 406 14.92 5.27 10.35
CA GLN A 406 13.50 5.54 10.09
C GLN A 406 13.27 7.02 9.78
N GLN A 407 13.82 7.91 10.58
CA GLN A 407 13.71 9.35 10.39
C GLN A 407 14.45 9.83 9.14
N ASN A 408 15.66 9.33 8.91
CA ASN A 408 16.50 9.74 7.78
C ASN A 408 15.84 9.43 6.42
N ILE A 409 15.28 8.23 6.24
CA ILE A 409 14.62 7.88 4.98
C ILE A 409 13.32 8.66 4.78
N PHE A 410 12.59 8.99 5.84
CA PHE A 410 11.43 9.86 5.77
C PHE A 410 11.82 11.28 5.31
N GLU A 411 12.81 11.89 5.95
CA GLU A 411 13.27 13.24 5.62
C GLU A 411 13.82 13.33 4.20
N LYS A 412 14.55 12.30 3.75
CA LYS A 412 15.03 12.21 2.37
C LYS A 412 13.88 12.18 1.36
N ALA A 413 12.85 11.38 1.61
CA ALA A 413 11.68 11.29 0.76
C ALA A 413 10.86 12.58 0.78
N ARG A 414 10.69 13.21 1.95
CA ARG A 414 9.99 14.47 2.12
C ARG A 414 10.70 15.59 1.36
N LYS A 415 12.02 15.71 1.52
CA LYS A 415 12.83 16.70 0.79
C LYS A 415 12.69 16.53 -0.71
N TYR A 416 12.80 15.29 -1.21
CA TYR A 416 12.62 15.01 -2.64
C TYR A 416 11.24 15.46 -3.14
N ARG A 417 10.17 15.12 -2.43
CA ARG A 417 8.81 15.57 -2.80
C ARG A 417 8.72 17.08 -2.81
N ASP A 418 9.17 17.76 -1.77
CA ASP A 418 9.02 19.21 -1.62
C ASP A 418 9.80 19.99 -2.71
N GLU A 419 10.95 19.46 -3.13
CA GLU A 419 11.74 20.00 -4.25
C GLU A 419 11.11 19.74 -5.64
N HIS A 420 10.11 18.84 -5.74
CA HIS A 420 9.44 18.46 -6.98
C HIS A 420 7.94 18.81 -6.99
N VAL A 421 7.52 19.70 -6.11
CA VAL A 421 6.20 20.35 -6.19
C VAL A 421 6.40 21.73 -6.82
N TYR A 422 5.73 21.96 -7.95
CA TYR A 422 5.90 23.15 -8.77
C TYR A 422 4.58 23.91 -8.89
N GLU A 423 4.60 25.21 -8.66
CA GLU A 423 3.48 26.08 -9.05
C GLU A 423 3.56 26.34 -10.55
N CYS A 424 2.47 26.11 -11.28
CA CYS A 424 2.44 26.30 -12.73
C CYS A 424 1.02 26.61 -13.20
N ASP A 425 0.85 27.80 -13.79
CA ASP A 425 -0.41 28.25 -14.41
C ASP A 425 -0.21 28.60 -15.89
N ASN A 426 0.85 28.11 -16.50
CA ASN A 426 1.10 28.19 -17.95
C ASN A 426 1.01 26.78 -18.57
N TYR A 427 0.04 26.58 -19.46
CA TYR A 427 -0.24 25.27 -20.02
C TYR A 427 0.87 24.71 -20.91
N GLU A 428 1.51 25.57 -21.73
CA GLU A 428 2.62 25.13 -22.59
C GLU A 428 3.85 24.73 -21.74
N GLU A 429 4.17 25.51 -20.72
CA GLU A 429 5.22 25.15 -19.74
C GLU A 429 4.89 23.85 -19.01
N PHE A 430 3.65 23.70 -18.56
CA PHE A 430 3.18 22.48 -17.90
C PHE A 430 3.35 21.24 -18.78
N LYS A 431 2.93 21.30 -20.05
CA LYS A 431 3.04 20.18 -20.99
C LYS A 431 4.48 19.70 -21.19
N GLU A 432 5.43 20.60 -21.18
CA GLU A 432 6.84 20.24 -21.29
C GLU A 432 7.38 19.65 -19.96
N ARG A 433 7.16 20.33 -18.86
CA ARG A 433 7.73 19.94 -17.56
C ARG A 433 7.15 18.65 -16.98
N VAL A 434 5.87 18.37 -17.20
CA VAL A 434 5.20 17.17 -16.66
C VAL A 434 5.77 15.86 -17.23
N LYS A 435 6.47 15.92 -18.36
CA LYS A 435 7.17 14.78 -18.97
C LYS A 435 8.28 14.25 -18.06
N ASP A 436 8.92 15.13 -17.32
CA ASP A 436 10.02 14.81 -16.41
C ASP A 436 9.54 14.42 -15.01
N GLY A 437 8.23 14.39 -14.78
CA GLY A 437 7.63 14.07 -13.49
C GLY A 437 7.49 15.29 -12.59
N GLY A 438 7.00 15.08 -11.37
CA GLY A 438 6.71 16.10 -10.38
C GLY A 438 5.23 16.33 -10.17
N PHE A 439 4.91 17.02 -9.09
CA PHE A 439 3.57 17.46 -8.75
C PHE A 439 3.40 18.91 -9.13
N PHE A 440 2.39 19.20 -9.95
CA PHE A 440 2.10 20.55 -10.41
C PHE A 440 0.89 21.11 -9.71
N LEU A 441 1.10 22.16 -8.92
CA LEU A 441 0.06 22.90 -8.25
C LEU A 441 -0.47 23.99 -9.19
N CYS A 442 -1.67 23.75 -9.72
CA CYS A 442 -2.27 24.55 -10.78
C CYS A 442 -3.67 25.02 -10.42
N HIS A 443 -4.10 26.14 -10.99
CA HIS A 443 -5.48 26.58 -10.92
C HIS A 443 -6.34 25.83 -11.96
N TRP A 444 -7.52 25.36 -11.56
CA TRP A 444 -8.44 24.57 -12.36
C TRP A 444 -9.87 25.08 -12.26
N ASP A 445 -10.57 25.19 -13.39
CA ASP A 445 -11.95 25.71 -13.45
C ASP A 445 -13.02 24.76 -12.86
N GLY A 446 -12.63 23.54 -12.49
CA GLY A 446 -13.52 22.55 -11.88
C GLY A 446 -14.35 21.76 -12.88
N THR A 447 -14.11 21.88 -14.19
CA THR A 447 -14.88 21.19 -15.22
C THR A 447 -14.24 19.87 -15.65
N ALA A 448 -15.09 18.87 -15.92
CA ALA A 448 -14.66 17.58 -16.46
C ALA A 448 -14.03 17.71 -17.86
N GLU A 449 -14.49 18.69 -18.65
CA GLU A 449 -13.96 18.97 -20.00
C GLU A 449 -12.47 19.35 -19.95
N THR A 450 -12.11 20.28 -19.09
CA THR A 450 -10.72 20.72 -18.89
C THR A 450 -9.86 19.61 -18.36
N GLU A 451 -10.37 18.83 -17.39
CA GLU A 451 -9.69 17.66 -16.82
C GLU A 451 -9.41 16.59 -17.89
N ALA A 452 -10.39 16.28 -18.74
CA ALA A 452 -10.24 15.32 -19.83
C ALA A 452 -9.19 15.77 -20.84
N LYS A 453 -9.16 17.06 -21.20
CA LYS A 453 -8.16 17.63 -22.12
C LYS A 453 -6.74 17.50 -21.58
N ILE A 454 -6.52 17.79 -20.31
CA ILE A 454 -5.20 17.62 -19.67
C ILE A 454 -4.75 16.16 -19.76
N LYS A 455 -5.62 15.22 -19.44
CA LYS A 455 -5.34 13.79 -19.49
C LYS A 455 -5.01 13.30 -20.88
N GLU A 456 -5.79 13.71 -21.87
CA GLU A 456 -5.58 13.34 -23.27
C GLU A 456 -4.25 13.85 -23.82
N GLU A 457 -3.92 15.12 -23.59
CA GLU A 457 -2.74 15.77 -24.17
C GLU A 457 -1.43 15.45 -23.42
N THR A 458 -1.50 15.11 -22.12
CA THR A 458 -0.29 14.99 -21.27
C THR A 458 -0.11 13.66 -20.56
N GLN A 459 -1.15 12.82 -20.52
CA GLN A 459 -1.23 11.61 -19.70
C GLN A 459 -1.13 11.89 -18.18
N ALA A 460 -1.19 13.14 -17.78
CA ALA A 460 -1.29 13.54 -16.40
C ALA A 460 -2.76 13.67 -15.98
N THR A 461 -3.04 13.45 -14.71
CA THR A 461 -4.39 13.52 -14.15
C THR A 461 -4.43 14.47 -12.96
N ILE A 462 -5.58 15.05 -12.68
CA ILE A 462 -5.83 15.76 -11.43
C ILE A 462 -5.81 14.73 -10.30
N ARG A 463 -4.83 14.84 -9.41
CA ARG A 463 -4.68 13.90 -8.30
C ARG A 463 -5.64 14.20 -7.16
N CYS A 464 -5.69 15.45 -6.76
CA CYS A 464 -6.60 15.92 -5.72
C CYS A 464 -6.63 17.45 -5.64
N VAL A 465 -7.64 17.95 -4.94
CA VAL A 465 -7.63 19.28 -4.31
C VAL A 465 -6.93 19.10 -2.96
N PRO A 466 -5.68 19.53 -2.80
CA PRO A 466 -4.87 19.22 -1.62
C PRO A 466 -5.28 20.06 -0.41
N PHE A 467 -5.26 19.46 0.78
CA PHE A 467 -5.55 20.19 2.03
C PHE A 467 -4.39 21.05 2.53
N ALA A 468 -3.16 20.68 2.15
CA ALA A 468 -1.94 21.34 2.62
C ALA A 468 -1.67 22.71 1.97
N TYR A 469 -2.35 23.04 0.88
CA TYR A 469 -2.13 24.28 0.13
C TYR A 469 -3.37 25.19 0.18
N GLU A 470 -3.12 26.48 0.37
CA GLU A 470 -4.19 27.48 0.38
C GLU A 470 -4.90 27.56 -0.97
N GLN A 471 -6.22 27.63 -0.94
CA GLN A 471 -7.06 27.82 -2.11
C GLN A 471 -7.08 29.30 -2.47
N THR A 472 -6.20 29.71 -3.38
CA THR A 472 -6.08 31.11 -3.87
C THR A 472 -6.89 31.32 -5.13
N PRO A 473 -7.42 32.53 -5.37
CA PRO A 473 -8.02 32.89 -6.65
C PRO A 473 -7.00 32.81 -7.79
N GLY A 474 -7.45 32.38 -8.98
CA GLY A 474 -6.62 32.27 -10.16
C GLY A 474 -7.42 31.99 -11.41
N VAL A 475 -6.73 31.70 -12.47
CA VAL A 475 -7.30 31.40 -13.78
C VAL A 475 -6.82 30.03 -14.23
N ASP A 476 -7.74 29.21 -14.71
CA ASP A 476 -7.41 27.90 -15.29
C ASP A 476 -6.48 28.07 -16.50
N MET A 477 -5.36 27.36 -16.48
CA MET A 477 -4.32 27.48 -17.51
C MET A 477 -4.75 26.95 -18.90
N VAL A 478 -5.80 26.13 -18.97
CA VAL A 478 -6.29 25.51 -20.20
C VAL A 478 -7.45 26.32 -20.79
N SER A 479 -8.46 26.62 -19.97
CA SER A 479 -9.69 27.29 -20.44
C SER A 479 -9.65 28.81 -20.37
N GLY A 480 -8.74 29.38 -19.58
CA GLY A 480 -8.69 30.83 -19.32
C GLY A 480 -9.83 31.33 -18.44
N LYS A 481 -10.67 30.44 -17.90
CA LYS A 481 -11.80 30.78 -17.01
C LYS A 481 -11.34 30.93 -15.56
N PRO A 482 -12.10 31.66 -14.72
CA PRO A 482 -11.81 31.70 -13.28
C PRO A 482 -11.68 30.29 -12.69
N ALA A 483 -10.65 30.07 -11.90
CA ALA A 483 -10.44 28.81 -11.23
C ALA A 483 -11.47 28.59 -10.11
N LYS A 484 -11.97 27.37 -10.02
CA LYS A 484 -12.77 26.91 -8.87
C LYS A 484 -11.88 26.30 -7.78
N TYR A 485 -10.81 25.64 -8.19
CA TYR A 485 -9.89 24.96 -7.28
C TYR A 485 -8.43 25.18 -7.68
N ARG A 486 -7.56 25.04 -6.68
CA ARG A 486 -6.14 24.86 -6.87
C ARG A 486 -5.83 23.38 -6.62
N VAL A 487 -5.31 22.67 -7.62
CA VAL A 487 -5.20 21.21 -7.64
C VAL A 487 -3.77 20.73 -7.87
N ILE A 488 -3.49 19.49 -7.46
CA ILE A 488 -2.27 18.78 -7.85
C ILE A 488 -2.54 17.97 -9.12
N ILE A 489 -1.72 18.20 -10.15
CA ILE A 489 -1.73 17.45 -11.40
C ILE A 489 -0.40 16.72 -11.53
N ALA A 490 -0.43 15.43 -11.86
CA ALA A 490 0.76 14.62 -12.07
C ALA A 490 0.49 13.42 -12.97
N ARG A 491 1.52 12.90 -13.60
CA ARG A 491 1.50 11.53 -14.13
C ARG A 491 1.47 10.55 -12.99
N SER A 492 0.83 9.41 -13.18
CA SER A 492 0.62 8.42 -12.11
C SER A 492 0.81 6.99 -12.58
N TYR A 493 0.96 6.12 -11.61
CA TYR A 493 0.94 4.66 -11.79
C TYR A 493 -0.47 4.12 -11.85
#